data_bc7c4576484ad82cc68a652cf13bd6df
#
_entry.id   bc7c4576484ad82cc68a652cf13bd6df
#
_cell.length_a   1.000
_cell.length_b   1.000
_cell.length_c   1.000
_cell.angle_alpha   90.00
_cell.angle_beta   90.00
_cell.angle_gamma   90.00
#
_symmetry.space_group_name_H-M   'P 1'
#
loop_
_entity.id
_entity.type
_entity.pdbx_description
1 polymer ?
#
loop_
_entity_poly.entity_id
_entity_poly.type
_entity_poly.pdbx_seq_one_letter_code
_entity_poly.pdbx_strand_id
1 'polypeptide(L)'
;CSLGESFTLEALFFNEQSAQMSDPHKCKPEHVRVEAMAHDKRKPEIIKAELVAESRLFKVESLHLKFSNGEERVYERMRGGNRGAVMVVPLFDAHTLLLVREYAAGTHSYELGFPKGLIDPGEDAFEAGNRELMEEAGFGARDLIPLKQVSLAPGYFSSRMDILLARDLYPEQRIGDEPEPLEVIPWPLNRIDELLARPDFTESRSISALLLASKWLAEQES
;
A
#
# COMPACT_ATOMS: atom_id res chain seq x y z
N CYS A 1 -11.93 -17.04 -41.42
CA CYS A 1 -10.93 -16.01 -41.61
C CYS A 1 -10.78 -15.22 -40.31
N SER A 2 -9.60 -15.36 -39.78
CA SER A 2 -9.07 -14.81 -38.57
C SER A 2 -8.94 -13.30 -38.57
N LEU A 3 -9.18 -12.64 -37.46
CA LEU A 3 -8.42 -11.46 -37.05
C LEU A 3 -8.29 -11.51 -35.54
N GLY A 4 -7.14 -11.99 -35.08
CA GLY A 4 -6.68 -11.80 -33.73
C GLY A 4 -5.98 -10.45 -33.65
N GLU A 5 -6.45 -9.56 -32.83
CA GLU A 5 -5.71 -8.37 -32.45
C GLU A 5 -4.97 -8.63 -31.15
N SER A 6 -3.68 -8.79 -31.30
CA SER A 6 -2.68 -8.82 -30.24
C SER A 6 -2.51 -7.41 -29.68
N PHE A 7 -2.90 -7.18 -28.44
CA PHE A 7 -2.49 -5.98 -27.70
C PHE A 7 -1.08 -6.19 -27.18
N THR A 8 -0.11 -5.65 -27.90
CA THR A 8 1.27 -5.51 -27.43
C THR A 8 1.38 -4.25 -26.57
N LEU A 9 1.90 -4.46 -25.37
CA LEU A 9 2.37 -3.40 -24.48
C LEU A 9 3.70 -2.88 -25.04
N GLU A 10 3.65 -1.90 -25.93
CA GLU A 10 4.86 -1.24 -26.42
C GLU A 10 4.95 0.21 -25.94
N ALA A 11 6.09 0.40 -25.35
CA ALA A 11 6.99 1.52 -25.50
C ALA A 11 6.74 2.78 -24.70
N LEU A 12 7.49 2.84 -23.64
CA LEU A 12 8.23 4.06 -23.28
C LEU A 12 9.71 3.79 -23.54
N PHE A 13 10.14 3.88 -24.81
CA PHE A 13 11.55 3.96 -25.15
C PHE A 13 11.93 5.39 -25.51
N PHE A 14 12.93 5.87 -24.83
CA PHE A 14 13.66 7.10 -25.04
C PHE A 14 14.19 7.21 -26.49
N ASN A 15 13.95 8.36 -27.07
CA ASN A 15 14.59 8.75 -28.33
C ASN A 15 15.93 9.44 -28.00
N GLU A 16 17.04 8.75 -28.21
CA GLU A 16 18.37 9.35 -28.18
C GLU A 16 18.58 10.19 -29.42
N GLN A 17 18.51 11.49 -29.31
CA GLN A 17 19.14 12.40 -30.25
C GLN A 17 20.24 13.21 -29.55
N SER A 18 21.44 13.04 -30.10
CA SER A 18 22.69 13.67 -29.77
C SER A 18 22.58 15.14 -29.34
N ALA A 19 22.92 15.45 -28.11
CA ALA A 19 23.15 16.81 -27.65
C ALA A 19 24.66 17.03 -27.44
N GLN A 20 25.18 18.03 -28.12
CA GLN A 20 26.52 18.56 -27.95
C GLN A 20 26.75 19.05 -26.54
N MET A 21 27.93 18.75 -26.01
CA MET A 21 28.40 19.22 -24.73
C MET A 21 28.48 20.76 -24.71
N SER A 22 27.70 21.38 -23.82
CA SER A 22 27.85 22.76 -23.39
C SER A 22 27.98 22.82 -21.88
N ASP A 23 28.98 23.58 -21.44
CA ASP A 23 29.46 24.00 -20.14
C ASP A 23 28.58 23.68 -18.90
N PRO A 24 29.10 22.91 -17.87
CA PRO A 24 28.35 22.48 -16.69
C PRO A 24 28.15 23.55 -15.61
N HIS A 25 28.49 24.83 -15.82
CA HIS A 25 28.47 25.85 -14.77
C HIS A 25 27.37 26.93 -14.84
N LYS A 26 26.32 26.73 -15.65
CA LYS A 26 25.20 27.67 -15.75
C LYS A 26 23.83 27.04 -15.73
N CYS A 27 23.49 26.30 -14.69
CA CYS A 27 22.09 26.00 -14.41
C CYS A 27 21.78 26.40 -12.96
N LYS A 28 21.33 27.64 -12.76
CA LYS A 28 20.62 27.99 -11.52
C LYS A 28 19.30 27.20 -11.54
N PRO A 29 18.91 26.53 -10.46
CA PRO A 29 17.59 25.92 -10.41
C PRO A 29 16.54 27.05 -10.44
N GLU A 30 15.85 27.19 -11.55
CA GLU A 30 14.60 27.93 -11.57
C GLU A 30 13.65 27.20 -10.60
N HIS A 31 13.25 27.89 -9.55
CA HIS A 31 12.17 27.44 -8.69
C HIS A 31 10.90 27.35 -9.55
N VAL A 32 10.60 26.16 -10.05
CA VAL A 32 9.29 25.89 -10.62
C VAL A 32 8.29 26.08 -9.48
N ARG A 33 7.64 27.26 -9.45
CA ARG A 33 6.44 27.45 -8.64
C ARG A 33 5.37 26.50 -9.21
N VAL A 34 5.21 25.35 -8.56
CA VAL A 34 4.01 24.52 -8.74
C VAL A 34 2.89 25.28 -8.05
N GLU A 35 2.26 26.21 -8.77
CA GLU A 35 0.97 26.74 -8.35
C GLU A 35 0.01 25.55 -8.43
N ALA A 36 -0.40 25.06 -7.27
CA ALA A 36 -1.47 24.09 -7.16
C ALA A 36 -2.75 24.76 -7.67
N MET A 37 -3.01 24.66 -8.96
CA MET A 37 -4.33 24.94 -9.50
C MET A 37 -5.26 23.86 -8.92
N ALA A 38 -5.96 24.22 -7.86
CA ALA A 38 -7.06 23.45 -7.32
C ALA A 38 -8.19 23.46 -8.38
N HIS A 39 -8.07 22.58 -9.37
CA HIS A 39 -9.20 22.27 -10.24
C HIS A 39 -10.17 21.47 -9.38
N ASP A 40 -11.29 22.09 -9.03
CA ASP A 40 -12.46 21.43 -8.49
C ASP A 40 -13.03 20.50 -9.58
N LYS A 41 -12.33 19.36 -9.79
CA LYS A 41 -12.75 18.34 -10.75
C LYS A 41 -13.92 17.58 -10.17
N ARG A 42 -15.10 17.81 -10.71
CA ARG A 42 -16.28 17.01 -10.39
C ARG A 42 -16.01 15.55 -10.76
N LYS A 43 -16.39 14.64 -9.85
CA LYS A 43 -16.34 13.20 -10.15
C LYS A 43 -17.24 12.90 -11.36
N PRO A 44 -16.84 11.99 -12.26
CA PRO A 44 -17.72 11.56 -13.33
C PRO A 44 -18.96 10.89 -12.77
N GLU A 45 -20.08 11.05 -13.48
CA GLU A 45 -21.34 10.37 -13.21
C GLU A 45 -21.19 8.88 -13.59
N ILE A 46 -21.65 7.98 -12.73
CA ILE A 46 -21.74 6.56 -13.06
C ILE A 46 -23.09 6.34 -13.76
N ILE A 47 -23.07 6.20 -15.09
CA ILE A 47 -24.26 5.92 -15.90
C ILE A 47 -24.73 4.49 -15.67
N LYS A 48 -23.76 3.54 -15.60
CA LYS A 48 -24.04 2.12 -15.43
C LYS A 48 -22.90 1.46 -14.67
N ALA A 49 -23.24 0.51 -13.82
CA ALA A 49 -22.31 -0.39 -13.17
C ALA A 49 -22.81 -1.83 -13.31
N GLU A 50 -21.96 -2.73 -13.79
CA GLU A 50 -22.31 -4.14 -14.03
C GLU A 50 -21.21 -5.04 -13.46
N LEU A 51 -21.61 -6.12 -12.79
CA LEU A 51 -20.70 -7.20 -12.43
C LEU A 51 -20.41 -8.03 -13.68
N VAL A 52 -19.16 -8.00 -14.16
CA VAL A 52 -18.77 -8.70 -15.41
C VAL A 52 -18.00 -9.97 -15.16
N ALA A 53 -17.40 -10.13 -13.98
CA ALA A 53 -16.77 -11.37 -13.55
C ALA A 53 -16.81 -11.52 -12.02
N GLU A 54 -16.93 -12.76 -11.56
CA GLU A 54 -16.94 -13.09 -10.13
C GLU A 54 -16.20 -14.41 -9.88
N SER A 55 -15.37 -14.42 -8.86
CA SER A 55 -14.76 -15.62 -8.28
C SER A 55 -15.06 -15.65 -6.78
N ARG A 56 -14.55 -16.65 -6.07
CA ARG A 56 -14.69 -16.71 -4.60
C ARG A 56 -14.15 -15.44 -3.91
N LEU A 57 -13.06 -14.88 -4.41
CA LEU A 57 -12.35 -13.74 -3.80
C LEU A 57 -12.59 -12.43 -4.53
N PHE A 58 -12.70 -12.44 -5.85
CA PHE A 58 -12.68 -11.24 -6.66
C PHE A 58 -14.02 -11.01 -7.38
N LYS A 59 -14.43 -9.76 -7.41
CA LYS A 59 -15.57 -9.27 -8.19
C LYS A 59 -15.10 -8.14 -9.08
N VAL A 60 -15.29 -8.27 -10.38
CA VAL A 60 -14.94 -7.24 -11.37
C VAL A 60 -16.19 -6.51 -11.83
N GLU A 61 -16.21 -5.20 -11.67
CA GLU A 61 -17.27 -4.32 -12.16
C GLU A 61 -16.81 -3.56 -13.39
N SER A 62 -17.67 -3.51 -14.41
CA SER A 62 -17.57 -2.56 -15.51
C SER A 62 -18.38 -1.31 -15.18
N LEU A 63 -17.75 -0.14 -15.30
CA LEU A 63 -18.34 1.17 -15.00
C LEU A 63 -18.42 2.01 -16.27
N HIS A 64 -19.62 2.35 -16.71
CA HIS A 64 -19.81 3.35 -17.75
C HIS A 64 -19.90 4.73 -17.08
N LEU A 65 -18.94 5.59 -17.37
CA LEU A 65 -18.76 6.89 -16.73
C LEU A 65 -18.95 8.02 -17.75
N LYS A 66 -19.61 9.10 -17.31
CA LYS A 66 -19.70 10.36 -18.04
C LYS A 66 -18.96 11.46 -17.28
N PHE A 67 -17.98 12.05 -17.93
CA PHE A 67 -17.16 13.14 -17.39
C PHE A 67 -17.85 14.50 -17.56
N SER A 68 -17.39 15.50 -16.81
CA SER A 68 -17.94 16.87 -16.84
C SER A 68 -17.82 17.58 -18.19
N ASN A 69 -16.89 17.14 -19.03
CA ASN A 69 -16.71 17.63 -20.40
C ASN A 69 -17.63 16.92 -21.44
N GLY A 70 -18.49 15.99 -20.99
CA GLY A 70 -19.41 15.22 -21.84
C GLY A 70 -18.81 13.91 -22.38
N GLU A 71 -17.51 13.68 -22.23
CA GLU A 71 -16.87 12.43 -22.67
C GLU A 71 -17.34 11.23 -21.87
N GLU A 72 -17.56 10.12 -22.54
CA GLU A 72 -17.95 8.86 -21.91
C GLU A 72 -16.84 7.82 -22.08
N ARG A 73 -16.62 7.03 -21.02
CA ARG A 73 -15.62 5.96 -20.99
C ARG A 73 -16.11 4.79 -20.16
N VAL A 74 -15.67 3.61 -20.55
CA VAL A 74 -15.87 2.39 -19.77
C VAL A 74 -14.57 2.04 -19.05
N TYR A 75 -14.69 1.81 -17.74
CA TYR A 75 -13.59 1.37 -16.87
C TYR A 75 -13.95 0.04 -16.22
N GLU A 76 -12.95 -0.73 -15.89
CA GLU A 76 -13.11 -1.89 -15.02
C GLU A 76 -12.44 -1.63 -13.68
N ARG A 77 -13.06 -2.14 -12.62
CA ARG A 77 -12.45 -2.13 -11.28
C ARG A 77 -12.72 -3.42 -10.53
N MET A 78 -11.79 -3.78 -9.67
CA MET A 78 -12.02 -4.77 -8.64
C MET A 78 -12.92 -4.15 -7.58
N ARG A 79 -14.11 -4.70 -7.41
CA ARG A 79 -15.00 -4.30 -6.33
C ARG A 79 -14.44 -4.80 -5.01
N GLY A 80 -13.97 -3.88 -4.17
CA GLY A 80 -13.57 -4.19 -2.81
C GLY A 80 -14.76 -4.62 -1.97
N GLY A 81 -14.51 -5.46 -0.96
CA GLY A 81 -15.47 -5.62 0.14
C GLY A 81 -15.69 -4.31 0.86
N ASN A 82 -16.78 -4.19 1.61
CA ASN A 82 -17.05 -3.01 2.46
C ASN A 82 -16.16 -2.97 3.72
N ARG A 83 -15.21 -3.91 3.84
CA ARG A 83 -14.26 -3.99 4.95
C ARG A 83 -13.01 -3.21 4.57
N GLY A 84 -12.49 -2.41 5.51
CA GLY A 84 -11.15 -1.88 5.44
C GLY A 84 -10.11 -2.96 5.74
N ALA A 85 -8.86 -2.57 5.70
CA ALA A 85 -7.76 -3.38 6.16
C ALA A 85 -6.87 -2.51 7.06
N VAL A 86 -6.09 -3.15 7.90
CA VAL A 86 -5.14 -2.49 8.80
C VAL A 86 -3.76 -3.12 8.63
N MET A 87 -2.73 -2.33 8.81
CA MET A 87 -1.34 -2.73 8.93
C MET A 87 -0.75 -2.06 10.15
N VAL A 88 0.00 -2.81 10.93
CA VAL A 88 0.60 -2.33 12.17
C VAL A 88 2.12 -2.37 12.05
N VAL A 89 2.79 -1.26 12.35
CA VAL A 89 4.25 -1.18 12.49
C VAL A 89 4.58 -1.35 13.97
N PRO A 90 5.01 -2.51 14.43
CA PRO A 90 5.27 -2.73 15.85
C PRO A 90 6.67 -2.24 16.23
N LEU A 91 6.74 -1.33 17.17
CA LEU A 91 7.97 -0.87 17.79
C LEU A 91 8.18 -1.67 19.09
N PHE A 92 9.04 -2.69 19.04
CA PHE A 92 9.29 -3.59 20.16
C PHE A 92 9.98 -2.88 21.32
N ASP A 93 10.96 -2.04 21.00
CA ASP A 93 11.63 -1.11 21.89
C ASP A 93 12.00 0.17 21.14
N ALA A 94 12.73 1.09 21.76
CA ALA A 94 13.12 2.37 21.14
C ALA A 94 13.90 2.24 19.81
N HIS A 95 14.43 1.05 19.48
CA HIS A 95 15.37 0.86 18.39
C HIS A 95 15.07 -0.36 17.49
N THR A 96 13.98 -1.10 17.77
CA THR A 96 13.70 -2.38 17.12
C THR A 96 12.25 -2.45 16.63
N LEU A 97 12.07 -2.71 15.34
CA LEU A 97 10.80 -3.08 14.74
C LEU A 97 10.59 -4.59 14.75
N LEU A 98 9.35 -5.04 14.73
CA LEU A 98 9.02 -6.43 14.42
C LEU A 98 8.42 -6.52 13.01
N LEU A 99 8.98 -7.43 12.23
CA LEU A 99 8.47 -7.82 10.92
C LEU A 99 7.95 -9.24 10.99
N VAL A 100 7.10 -9.61 10.04
CA VAL A 100 6.62 -10.98 9.85
C VAL A 100 6.97 -11.45 8.46
N ARG A 101 7.24 -12.76 8.32
CA ARG A 101 7.43 -13.40 7.02
C ARG A 101 6.22 -14.27 6.72
N GLU A 102 5.53 -13.97 5.64
CA GLU A 102 4.30 -14.60 5.25
C GLU A 102 4.36 -15.06 3.78
N TYR A 103 3.71 -16.18 3.48
CA TYR A 103 3.55 -16.64 2.10
C TYR A 103 2.55 -15.79 1.33
N ALA A 104 3.00 -15.21 0.22
CA ALA A 104 2.20 -14.40 -0.68
C ALA A 104 1.85 -15.19 -1.96
N ALA A 105 0.59 -15.60 -2.09
CA ALA A 105 0.13 -16.38 -3.25
C ALA A 105 0.27 -15.62 -4.59
N GLY A 106 0.21 -14.30 -4.56
CA GLY A 106 0.34 -13.46 -5.77
C GLY A 106 1.73 -13.48 -6.39
N THR A 107 2.77 -13.53 -5.56
CA THR A 107 4.18 -13.61 -5.97
C THR A 107 4.75 -15.02 -5.92
N HIS A 108 4.00 -15.96 -5.30
CA HIS A 108 4.41 -17.33 -5.02
C HIS A 108 5.75 -17.38 -4.25
N SER A 109 5.89 -16.52 -3.25
CA SER A 109 7.10 -16.35 -2.43
C SER A 109 6.75 -16.03 -0.98
N TYR A 110 7.72 -16.21 -0.09
CA TYR A 110 7.64 -15.69 1.27
C TYR A 110 8.13 -14.25 1.27
N GLU A 111 7.22 -13.34 1.60
CA GLU A 111 7.48 -11.90 1.66
C GLU A 111 7.66 -11.45 3.10
N LEU A 112 8.58 -10.52 3.29
CA LEU A 112 8.78 -9.83 4.55
C LEU A 112 7.91 -8.57 4.59
N GLY A 113 7.23 -8.35 5.70
CA GLY A 113 6.30 -7.22 5.83
C GLY A 113 5.97 -6.92 7.29
N PHE A 114 4.91 -6.16 7.48
CA PHE A 114 4.35 -5.88 8.81
C PHE A 114 3.05 -6.66 9.01
N PRO A 115 2.69 -6.97 10.27
CA PRO A 115 1.39 -7.55 10.62
C PRO A 115 0.23 -6.77 10.00
N LYS A 116 -0.71 -7.47 9.38
CA LYS A 116 -1.80 -6.85 8.64
C LYS A 116 -2.95 -7.80 8.39
N GLY A 117 -4.16 -7.28 8.37
CA GLY A 117 -5.32 -8.07 7.96
C GLY A 117 -6.58 -7.24 7.72
N LEU A 118 -7.70 -7.91 7.61
CA LEU A 118 -8.99 -7.27 7.39
C LEU A 118 -9.57 -6.77 8.72
N ILE A 119 -10.29 -5.66 8.64
CA ILE A 119 -11.11 -5.17 9.76
C ILE A 119 -12.39 -5.99 9.76
N ASP A 120 -12.64 -6.73 10.84
CA ASP A 120 -13.81 -7.59 10.96
C ASP A 120 -15.10 -6.78 11.25
N PRO A 121 -16.28 -7.36 10.95
CA PRO A 121 -17.53 -6.67 11.24
C PRO A 121 -17.68 -6.34 12.73
N GLY A 122 -17.78 -5.05 13.04
CA GLY A 122 -17.90 -4.55 14.40
C GLY A 122 -16.61 -4.07 15.05
N GLU A 123 -15.46 -4.35 14.42
CA GLU A 123 -14.17 -3.81 14.85
C GLU A 123 -13.92 -2.42 14.24
N ASP A 124 -13.19 -1.60 14.95
CA ASP A 124 -12.50 -0.44 14.38
C ASP A 124 -11.06 -0.83 13.94
N ALA A 125 -10.33 0.12 13.34
CA ALA A 125 -8.97 -0.13 12.85
C ALA A 125 -7.97 -0.43 13.99
N PHE A 126 -8.20 0.10 15.19
CA PHE A 126 -7.32 -0.12 16.35
C PHE A 126 -7.54 -1.51 16.95
N GLU A 127 -8.79 -1.92 17.08
CA GLU A 127 -9.17 -3.25 17.55
C GLU A 127 -8.64 -4.33 16.61
N ALA A 128 -8.89 -4.17 15.29
CA ALA A 128 -8.37 -5.06 14.27
C ALA A 128 -6.84 -5.09 14.27
N GLY A 129 -6.19 -3.93 14.31
CA GLY A 129 -4.73 -3.84 14.33
C GLY A 129 -4.10 -4.54 15.53
N ASN A 130 -4.71 -4.40 16.71
CA ASN A 130 -4.23 -5.08 17.90
C ASN A 130 -4.45 -6.60 17.84
N ARG A 131 -5.56 -7.04 17.25
CA ARG A 131 -5.84 -8.47 17.01
C ARG A 131 -4.82 -9.08 16.06
N GLU A 132 -4.60 -8.47 14.88
CA GLU A 132 -3.62 -8.93 13.89
C GLU A 132 -2.20 -8.99 14.47
N LEU A 133 -1.82 -7.98 15.27
CA LEU A 133 -0.52 -7.98 15.95
C LEU A 133 -0.37 -9.16 16.92
N MET A 134 -1.44 -9.53 17.65
CA MET A 134 -1.45 -10.70 18.53
C MET A 134 -1.40 -12.00 17.76
N GLU A 135 -2.11 -12.10 16.64
CA GLU A 135 -2.20 -13.29 15.82
C GLU A 135 -0.88 -13.56 15.08
N GLU A 136 -0.34 -12.54 14.41
CA GLU A 136 0.81 -12.68 13.52
C GLU A 136 2.17 -12.53 14.22
N ALA A 137 2.27 -11.68 15.26
CA ALA A 137 3.54 -11.39 15.92
C ALA A 137 3.62 -11.81 17.39
N GLY A 138 2.52 -12.23 18.01
CA GLY A 138 2.50 -12.66 19.40
C GLY A 138 2.57 -11.55 20.43
N PHE A 139 2.19 -10.33 20.06
CA PHE A 139 2.18 -9.16 20.93
C PHE A 139 0.89 -8.38 20.81
N GLY A 140 0.38 -7.85 21.92
CA GLY A 140 -0.56 -6.75 21.94
C GLY A 140 0.14 -5.42 22.15
N ALA A 141 -0.53 -4.31 21.88
CA ALA A 141 -0.04 -2.96 22.09
C ALA A 141 -0.99 -2.16 22.99
N ARG A 142 -0.42 -1.38 23.93
CA ARG A 142 -1.21 -0.44 24.75
C ARG A 142 -1.34 0.93 24.09
N ASP A 143 -0.46 1.25 23.16
CA ASP A 143 -0.43 2.53 22.45
C ASP A 143 -0.41 2.28 20.94
N LEU A 144 -1.51 2.62 20.27
CA LEU A 144 -1.70 2.52 18.82
C LEU A 144 -1.92 3.92 18.26
N ILE A 145 -1.04 4.33 17.36
CA ILE A 145 -1.01 5.67 16.77
C ILE A 145 -1.37 5.59 15.29
N PRO A 146 -2.41 6.30 14.83
CA PRO A 146 -2.75 6.30 13.41
C PRO A 146 -1.73 7.14 12.63
N LEU A 147 -1.08 6.54 11.65
CA LEU A 147 -0.14 7.22 10.79
C LEU A 147 -0.81 7.75 9.52
N LYS A 148 -1.45 6.87 8.75
CA LYS A 148 -2.11 7.23 7.49
C LYS A 148 -3.04 6.14 6.99
N GLN A 149 -4.10 6.55 6.28
CA GLN A 149 -4.85 5.64 5.42
C GLN A 149 -4.31 5.72 3.99
N VAL A 150 -4.00 4.57 3.40
CA VAL A 150 -3.46 4.44 2.04
C VAL A 150 -4.40 3.66 1.14
N SER A 151 -4.32 3.91 -0.17
CA SER A 151 -4.96 3.10 -1.21
C SER A 151 -3.91 2.19 -1.85
N LEU A 152 -4.29 0.97 -2.23
CA LEU A 152 -3.38 0.01 -2.86
C LEU A 152 -3.09 0.38 -4.32
N ALA A 153 -4.13 0.42 -5.14
CA ALA A 153 -4.02 0.73 -6.56
C ALA A 153 -5.30 1.46 -7.02
N PRO A 154 -5.41 2.78 -6.75
CA PRO A 154 -6.66 3.54 -6.89
C PRO A 154 -7.22 3.60 -8.32
N GLY A 155 -6.40 3.24 -9.32
CA GLY A 155 -6.86 3.14 -10.71
C GLY A 155 -7.89 2.03 -10.94
N TYR A 156 -7.84 0.95 -10.15
CA TYR A 156 -8.71 -0.22 -10.33
C TYR A 156 -9.05 -0.97 -9.04
N PHE A 157 -8.49 -0.61 -7.88
CA PHE A 157 -8.89 -1.13 -6.56
C PHE A 157 -9.55 -0.04 -5.73
N SER A 158 -10.65 -0.39 -5.07
CA SER A 158 -11.33 0.50 -4.12
C SER A 158 -10.89 0.30 -2.67
N SER A 159 -10.05 -0.71 -2.40
CA SER A 159 -9.61 -1.05 -1.04
C SER A 159 -8.69 0.01 -0.44
N ARG A 160 -8.84 0.23 0.86
CA ARG A 160 -8.01 1.12 1.67
C ARG A 160 -7.46 0.35 2.86
N MET A 161 -6.32 0.81 3.35
CA MET A 161 -5.65 0.24 4.50
C MET A 161 -5.25 1.36 5.47
N ASP A 162 -5.59 1.19 6.73
CA ASP A 162 -5.13 2.05 7.81
C ASP A 162 -3.76 1.57 8.29
N ILE A 163 -2.78 2.47 8.38
CA ILE A 163 -1.44 2.18 8.88
C ILE A 163 -1.34 2.75 10.29
N LEU A 164 -1.03 1.87 11.24
CA LEU A 164 -0.85 2.19 12.66
C LEU A 164 0.60 1.95 13.07
N LEU A 165 1.10 2.75 14.01
CA LEU A 165 2.32 2.47 14.77
C LEU A 165 1.89 1.91 16.12
N ALA A 166 2.45 0.77 16.53
CA ALA A 166 2.21 0.15 17.83
C ALA A 166 3.42 0.33 18.74
N ARG A 167 3.17 0.79 19.97
CA ARG A 167 4.17 0.96 21.01
C ARG A 167 3.68 0.35 22.34
N ASP A 168 4.57 0.26 23.31
CA ASP A 168 4.28 -0.36 24.60
C ASP A 168 3.69 -1.76 24.42
N LEU A 169 4.46 -2.59 23.71
CA LEU A 169 4.06 -3.96 23.39
C LEU A 169 4.08 -4.82 24.65
N TYR A 170 3.14 -5.76 24.71
CA TYR A 170 3.10 -6.79 25.75
C TYR A 170 2.88 -8.17 25.11
N PRO A 171 3.48 -9.25 25.66
CA PRO A 171 3.30 -10.59 25.11
C PRO A 171 1.83 -11.04 25.22
N GLU A 172 1.22 -11.33 24.10
CA GLU A 172 -0.09 -11.95 23.99
C GLU A 172 -0.23 -12.61 22.62
N GLN A 173 -0.29 -13.93 22.59
CA GLN A 173 -0.47 -14.70 21.36
C GLN A 173 -1.93 -15.09 21.20
N ARG A 174 -2.48 -14.84 20.01
CA ARG A 174 -3.76 -15.39 19.57
C ARG A 174 -3.57 -16.39 18.44
N ILE A 175 -4.57 -17.21 18.19
CA ILE A 175 -4.61 -18.10 17.07
C ILE A 175 -5.17 -17.30 15.88
N GLY A 176 -4.35 -17.15 14.84
CA GLY A 176 -4.74 -16.58 13.56
C GLY A 176 -5.33 -17.64 12.61
N ASP A 177 -5.58 -17.25 11.36
CA ASP A 177 -6.10 -18.12 10.30
C ASP A 177 -5.01 -18.56 9.30
N GLU A 178 -3.74 -18.20 9.55
CA GLU A 178 -2.62 -18.61 8.73
C GLU A 178 -2.41 -20.13 8.81
N PRO A 179 -2.07 -20.76 7.65
CA PRO A 179 -1.90 -22.22 7.57
C PRO A 179 -0.67 -22.73 8.34
N GLU A 180 0.25 -21.85 8.65
CA GLU A 180 1.49 -22.14 9.40
C GLU A 180 1.88 -20.93 10.28
N PRO A 181 2.62 -21.14 11.39
CA PRO A 181 3.09 -20.05 12.22
C PRO A 181 4.00 -19.10 11.43
N LEU A 182 3.77 -17.80 11.55
CA LEU A 182 4.60 -16.80 10.91
C LEU A 182 5.95 -16.65 11.62
N GLU A 183 6.99 -16.41 10.84
CA GLU A 183 8.31 -16.08 11.37
C GLU A 183 8.35 -14.60 11.77
N VAL A 184 8.55 -14.30 13.06
CA VAL A 184 8.72 -12.93 13.57
C VAL A 184 10.18 -12.54 13.54
N ILE A 185 10.51 -11.44 12.87
CA ILE A 185 11.86 -10.98 12.61
C ILE A 185 12.08 -9.61 13.24
N PRO A 186 12.85 -9.50 14.33
CA PRO A 186 13.28 -8.22 14.88
C PRO A 186 14.23 -7.51 13.90
N TRP A 187 13.99 -6.22 13.67
CA TRP A 187 14.78 -5.41 12.76
C TRP A 187 15.22 -4.09 13.39
N PRO A 188 16.53 -3.79 13.44
CA PRO A 188 17.03 -2.55 14.00
C PRO A 188 16.65 -1.32 13.16
N LEU A 189 16.14 -0.26 13.80
CA LEU A 189 15.78 0.99 13.13
C LEU A 189 16.95 1.67 12.39
N ASN A 190 18.16 1.53 12.90
CA ASN A 190 19.36 2.09 12.25
C ASN A 190 19.80 1.32 10.98
N ARG A 191 19.07 0.25 10.60
CA ARG A 191 19.31 -0.57 9.40
C ARG A 191 18.15 -0.53 8.41
N ILE A 192 17.38 0.55 8.41
CA ILE A 192 16.24 0.72 7.49
C ILE A 192 16.66 0.66 6.02
N ASP A 193 17.79 1.26 5.66
CA ASP A 193 18.30 1.23 4.28
C ASP A 193 18.61 -0.20 3.83
N GLU A 194 19.11 -1.03 4.72
CA GLU A 194 19.34 -2.45 4.43
C GLU A 194 18.00 -3.22 4.25
N LEU A 195 16.97 -2.88 5.03
CA LEU A 195 15.64 -3.46 4.87
C LEU A 195 15.04 -3.09 3.51
N LEU A 196 15.13 -1.82 3.14
CA LEU A 196 14.63 -1.32 1.84
C LEU A 196 15.37 -1.94 0.64
N ALA A 197 16.63 -2.36 0.82
CA ALA A 197 17.42 -3.03 -0.22
C ALA A 197 17.16 -4.54 -0.33
N ARG A 198 16.39 -5.14 0.56
CA ARG A 198 16.12 -6.58 0.56
C ARG A 198 15.20 -7.00 -0.58
N PRO A 199 15.50 -8.12 -1.27
CA PRO A 199 14.68 -8.63 -2.38
C PRO A 199 13.35 -9.26 -1.92
N ASP A 200 13.19 -9.55 -0.64
CA ASP A 200 11.99 -10.12 -0.02
C ASP A 200 11.17 -9.08 0.78
N PHE A 201 11.54 -7.79 0.74
CA PHE A 201 10.79 -6.68 1.32
C PHE A 201 10.33 -5.74 0.20
N THR A 202 9.34 -6.18 -0.58
CA THR A 202 8.92 -5.52 -1.83
C THR A 202 7.50 -4.97 -1.78
N GLU A 203 6.72 -5.34 -0.78
CA GLU A 203 5.32 -4.93 -0.65
C GLU A 203 5.22 -3.42 -0.40
N SER A 204 4.57 -2.71 -1.31
CA SER A 204 4.53 -1.24 -1.34
C SER A 204 3.90 -0.60 -0.11
N ARG A 205 2.93 -1.27 0.54
CA ARG A 205 2.28 -0.77 1.76
C ARG A 205 3.23 -0.90 2.95
N SER A 206 3.98 -2.00 3.03
CA SER A 206 5.02 -2.20 4.07
C SER A 206 6.14 -1.17 3.94
N ILE A 207 6.59 -0.87 2.71
CA ILE A 207 7.57 0.20 2.45
C ILE A 207 6.99 1.55 2.88
N SER A 208 5.75 1.85 2.51
CA SER A 208 5.08 3.09 2.90
C SER A 208 4.93 3.20 4.42
N ALA A 209 4.54 2.11 5.09
CA ALA A 209 4.38 2.04 6.54
C ALA A 209 5.71 2.29 7.27
N LEU A 210 6.78 1.66 6.79
CA LEU A 210 8.14 1.87 7.32
C LEU A 210 8.55 3.35 7.24
N LEU A 211 8.38 3.98 6.08
CA LEU A 211 8.77 5.38 5.88
C LEU A 211 7.90 6.35 6.70
N LEU A 212 6.61 6.07 6.85
CA LEU A 212 5.71 6.86 7.68
C LEU A 212 6.08 6.74 9.16
N ALA A 213 6.36 5.53 9.65
CA ALA A 213 6.79 5.30 11.01
C ALA A 213 8.14 5.96 11.31
N SER A 214 9.12 5.82 10.40
CA SER A 214 10.42 6.46 10.54
C SER A 214 10.32 7.98 10.62
N LYS A 215 9.49 8.57 9.77
CA LYS A 215 9.25 10.02 9.82
C LYS A 215 8.61 10.43 11.14
N TRP A 216 7.59 9.71 11.59
CA TRP A 216 6.91 10.00 12.86
C TRP A 216 7.90 9.94 14.04
N LEU A 217 8.76 8.90 14.10
CA LEU A 217 9.77 8.75 15.15
C LEU A 217 10.77 9.91 15.16
N ALA A 218 11.27 10.32 13.99
CA ALA A 218 12.20 11.44 13.89
C ALA A 218 11.58 12.78 14.37
N GLU A 219 10.27 12.97 14.20
CA GLU A 219 9.54 14.14 14.69
C GLU A 219 9.37 14.15 16.22
N GLN A 220 9.47 12.99 16.91
CA GLN A 220 9.41 12.92 18.37
C GLN A 220 10.76 13.19 19.04
N GLU A 221 11.87 13.07 18.31
CA GLU A 221 13.22 13.31 18.83
C GLU A 221 13.68 14.77 18.66
N SER A 222 12.89 15.60 17.95
CA SER A 222 13.18 17.01 17.63
C SER A 222 12.59 17.99 18.63
#